data_fcd6528136bf21e84ac41cb92c0b0355
#
_entry.id   fcd6528136bf21e84ac41cb92c0b0355
#
_cell.length_a   1.000
_cell.length_b   1.000
_cell.length_c   1.000
_cell.angle_alpha   90.00
_cell.angle_beta   90.00
_cell.angle_gamma   90.00
#
_symmetry.space_group_name_H-M   'P 1'
#
loop_
_entity.id
_entity.type
_entity.pdbx_description
1 polymer ?
#
loop_
_entity_poly.entity_id
_entity_poly.type
_entity_poly.pdbx_seq_one_letter_code
_entity_poly.pdbx_strand_id
1 'polypeptide(L)'
;MKEVLVETSARHIHLSREAVDVLFGEGYQLTNKKDLSQPGQYACAEKLVVVGPKGSIKASILGPTRPASQVEISLTDARSIGVTAPIRESGDIAGSGACKLVNPDTGAELELAEGVIAAKRHIHLTPEAAKEMGVEDKQIVSVKINSERTAILGDVVVRVSEKFAPAMHIDTDEANACCAFGTVYGTIVD
;
A
#
# COMPACT_ATOMS: atom_id res chain seq x y z
N MET A 1 23.07 9.28 9.19
CA MET A 1 23.00 9.16 7.70
C MET A 1 21.52 9.12 7.33
N LYS A 2 21.03 9.98 6.43
CA LYS A 2 19.58 10.07 6.11
C LYS A 2 19.15 8.99 5.09
N GLU A 3 19.52 7.73 5.34
CA GLU A 3 19.19 6.59 4.46
C GLU A 3 18.04 5.75 5.04
N VAL A 4 17.14 5.31 4.17
CA VAL A 4 16.00 4.48 4.51
C VAL A 4 15.85 3.35 3.50
N LEU A 5 15.49 2.15 3.97
CA LEU A 5 15.14 1.03 3.08
C LEU A 5 13.93 1.42 2.23
N VAL A 6 13.99 1.12 0.92
CA VAL A 6 12.88 1.36 0.00
C VAL A 6 12.18 0.04 -0.30
N GLU A 7 10.91 -0.03 0.00
CA GLU A 7 10.07 -1.21 -0.22
C GLU A 7 9.01 -0.91 -1.27
N THR A 8 8.84 -1.83 -2.22
CA THR A 8 7.78 -1.76 -3.21
C THR A 8 6.49 -2.34 -2.63
N SER A 9 5.50 -1.49 -2.43
CA SER A 9 4.14 -1.88 -2.08
C SER A 9 3.37 -2.24 -3.36
N ALA A 10 3.37 -3.52 -3.71
CA ALA A 10 2.56 -4.02 -4.83
C ALA A 10 1.07 -3.92 -4.48
N ARG A 11 0.21 -4.04 -5.50
CA ARG A 11 -1.25 -4.01 -5.34
C ARG A 11 -1.74 -4.93 -4.23
N HIS A 12 -2.56 -4.40 -3.34
CA HIS A 12 -3.10 -5.16 -2.22
C HIS A 12 -4.43 -4.59 -1.71
N ILE A 13 -5.06 -5.35 -0.83
CA ILE A 13 -6.37 -5.05 -0.27
C ILE A 13 -6.29 -5.15 1.25
N HIS A 14 -6.83 -4.17 1.94
CA HIS A 14 -7.20 -4.26 3.34
C HIS A 14 -8.70 -4.45 3.44
N LEU A 15 -9.15 -5.39 4.25
CA LEU A 15 -10.57 -5.69 4.42
C LEU A 15 -11.08 -5.26 5.79
N SER A 16 -12.32 -4.82 5.85
CA SER A 16 -13.05 -4.73 7.10
C SER A 16 -13.49 -6.13 7.55
N ARG A 17 -13.90 -6.26 8.82
CA ARG A 17 -14.42 -7.54 9.32
C ARG A 17 -15.63 -8.00 8.52
N GLU A 18 -16.56 -7.09 8.24
CA GLU A 18 -17.78 -7.36 7.48
C GLU A 18 -17.45 -7.81 6.05
N ALA A 19 -16.45 -7.20 5.42
CA ALA A 19 -16.03 -7.59 4.08
C ALA A 19 -15.42 -9.00 4.05
N VAL A 20 -14.69 -9.38 5.08
CA VAL A 20 -14.19 -10.76 5.22
C VAL A 20 -15.36 -11.74 5.36
N ASP A 21 -16.36 -11.43 6.20
CA ASP A 21 -17.50 -12.30 6.42
C ASP A 21 -18.32 -12.48 5.13
N VAL A 22 -18.49 -11.43 4.33
CA VAL A 22 -19.19 -11.51 3.03
C VAL A 22 -18.41 -12.36 2.03
N LEU A 23 -17.10 -12.16 1.93
CA LEU A 23 -16.28 -12.78 0.89
C LEU A 23 -15.82 -14.19 1.21
N PHE A 24 -15.65 -14.53 2.50
CA PHE A 24 -15.11 -15.82 2.94
C PHE A 24 -16.05 -16.62 3.85
N GLY A 25 -17.13 -16.01 4.32
CA GLY A 25 -18.08 -16.60 5.27
C GLY A 25 -17.92 -16.02 6.68
N GLU A 26 -19.02 -16.02 7.42
CA GLU A 26 -19.11 -15.48 8.77
C GLU A 26 -18.05 -16.11 9.69
N GLY A 27 -17.32 -15.27 10.42
CA GLY A 27 -16.29 -15.69 11.37
C GLY A 27 -14.97 -16.18 10.74
N TYR A 28 -14.84 -16.16 9.42
CA TYR A 28 -13.60 -16.57 8.74
C TYR A 28 -12.41 -15.78 9.26
N GLN A 29 -11.29 -16.46 9.51
CA GLN A 29 -10.03 -15.83 9.92
C GLN A 29 -9.04 -15.85 8.77
N LEU A 30 -8.53 -14.68 8.38
CA LEU A 30 -7.50 -14.57 7.36
C LEU A 30 -6.22 -15.26 7.82
N THR A 31 -5.61 -16.03 6.94
CA THR A 31 -4.44 -16.85 7.23
C THR A 31 -3.17 -16.02 7.06
N ASN A 32 -2.42 -15.80 8.14
CA ASN A 32 -1.09 -15.18 8.04
C ASN A 32 -0.14 -16.14 7.29
N LYS A 33 0.29 -15.72 6.11
CA LYS A 33 1.27 -16.42 5.28
C LYS A 33 2.70 -15.94 5.51
N LYS A 34 2.87 -14.63 5.74
CA LYS A 34 4.19 -13.98 5.89
C LYS A 34 4.04 -12.64 6.58
N ASP A 35 4.78 -12.43 7.64
CA ASP A 35 4.88 -11.12 8.28
C ASP A 35 5.56 -10.11 7.34
N LEU A 36 5.12 -8.86 7.40
CA LEU A 36 5.69 -7.73 6.67
C LEU A 36 6.71 -6.98 7.54
N SER A 37 7.43 -6.06 6.94
CA SER A 37 8.39 -5.19 7.64
C SER A 37 7.74 -4.32 8.70
N GLN A 38 6.50 -3.88 8.45
CA GLN A 38 5.75 -3.09 9.43
C GLN A 38 5.15 -3.99 10.51
N PRO A 39 5.44 -3.71 11.80
CA PRO A 39 5.01 -4.56 12.91
C PRO A 39 3.50 -4.80 12.93
N GLY A 40 3.10 -6.06 13.12
CA GLY A 40 1.70 -6.47 13.20
C GLY A 40 0.98 -6.56 11.85
N GLN A 41 1.63 -6.25 10.74
CA GLN A 41 1.08 -6.42 9.40
C GLN A 41 1.61 -7.72 8.77
N TYR A 42 0.78 -8.36 7.97
CA TYR A 42 1.14 -9.61 7.30
C TYR A 42 0.43 -9.75 5.95
N ALA A 43 1.07 -10.46 5.03
CA ALA A 43 0.44 -10.89 3.80
C ALA A 43 -0.38 -12.16 4.06
N CYS A 44 -1.63 -12.18 3.63
CA CYS A 44 -2.52 -13.33 3.77
C CYS A 44 -2.25 -14.37 2.69
N ALA A 45 -2.64 -15.61 2.97
CA ALA A 45 -2.65 -16.68 1.98
C ALA A 45 -3.72 -16.44 0.91
N GLU A 46 -4.84 -15.87 1.32
CA GLU A 46 -6.00 -15.56 0.50
C GLU A 46 -5.71 -14.41 -0.47
N LYS A 47 -6.38 -14.45 -1.62
CA LYS A 47 -6.32 -13.42 -2.65
C LYS A 47 -7.71 -13.14 -3.18
N LEU A 48 -7.92 -11.92 -3.63
CA LEU A 48 -9.14 -11.51 -4.30
C LEU A 48 -8.85 -11.02 -5.71
N VAL A 49 -9.89 -10.94 -6.50
CA VAL A 49 -9.90 -10.28 -7.80
C VAL A 49 -10.58 -8.92 -7.64
N VAL A 50 -9.87 -7.86 -8.01
CA VAL A 50 -10.41 -6.50 -8.12
C VAL A 50 -10.94 -6.32 -9.53
N VAL A 51 -12.23 -6.07 -9.66
CA VAL A 51 -12.93 -5.95 -10.94
C VAL A 51 -13.35 -4.50 -11.15
N GLY A 52 -12.95 -3.97 -12.27
CA GLY A 52 -13.38 -2.66 -12.78
C GLY A 52 -14.10 -2.78 -14.11
N PRO A 53 -14.59 -1.67 -14.68
CA PRO A 53 -15.40 -1.68 -15.91
C PRO A 53 -14.65 -2.14 -17.16
N LYS A 54 -13.31 -2.13 -17.17
CA LYS A 54 -12.51 -2.53 -18.35
C LYS A 54 -11.74 -3.84 -18.16
N GLY A 55 -11.74 -4.41 -16.97
CA GLY A 55 -11.01 -5.63 -16.70
C GLY A 55 -10.88 -5.93 -15.22
N SER A 56 -10.00 -6.86 -14.90
CA SER A 56 -9.78 -7.29 -13.53
C SER A 56 -8.31 -7.61 -13.26
N ILE A 57 -7.90 -7.49 -12.01
CA ILE A 57 -6.55 -7.83 -11.54
C ILE A 57 -6.64 -8.63 -10.23
N LYS A 58 -5.73 -9.58 -10.05
CA LYS A 58 -5.59 -10.30 -8.79
C LYS A 58 -4.76 -9.48 -7.80
N ALA A 59 -5.20 -9.38 -6.55
CA ALA A 59 -4.51 -8.66 -5.49
C ALA A 59 -4.38 -9.51 -4.23
N SER A 60 -3.31 -9.28 -3.47
CA SER A 60 -3.09 -9.92 -2.18
C SER A 60 -3.87 -9.20 -1.08
N ILE A 61 -4.30 -9.93 -0.07
CA ILE A 61 -4.89 -9.31 1.13
C ILE A 61 -3.77 -9.08 2.14
N LEU A 62 -3.77 -7.92 2.77
CA LEU A 62 -2.90 -7.62 3.90
C LEU A 62 -3.74 -7.51 5.18
N GLY A 63 -3.35 -8.30 6.18
CA GLY A 63 -3.91 -8.26 7.51
C GLY A 63 -3.14 -7.33 8.46
N PRO A 64 -3.72 -7.07 9.63
CA PRO A 64 -5.05 -7.49 10.10
C PRO A 64 -6.20 -6.72 9.42
N THR A 65 -7.45 -7.09 9.75
CA THR A 65 -8.64 -6.34 9.31
C THR A 65 -8.60 -4.89 9.80
N ARG A 66 -9.20 -3.99 9.02
CA ARG A 66 -9.28 -2.55 9.29
C ARG A 66 -10.72 -2.10 9.49
N PRO A 67 -10.97 -0.89 10.01
CA PRO A 67 -12.33 -0.36 10.15
C PRO A 67 -13.09 -0.23 8.83
N ALA A 68 -12.37 0.01 7.71
CA ALA A 68 -12.95 0.10 6.38
C ALA A 68 -12.09 -0.67 5.37
N SER A 69 -12.73 -1.18 4.32
CA SER A 69 -12.03 -1.85 3.22
C SER A 69 -11.37 -0.84 2.29
N GLN A 70 -10.15 -1.16 1.83
CA GLN A 70 -9.35 -0.31 0.98
C GLN A 70 -8.57 -1.15 -0.03
N VAL A 71 -8.50 -0.68 -1.26
CA VAL A 71 -7.73 -1.28 -2.35
C VAL A 71 -6.63 -0.31 -2.77
N GLU A 72 -5.39 -0.71 -2.58
CA GLU A 72 -4.22 0.07 -3.00
C GLU A 72 -3.65 -0.52 -4.29
N ILE A 73 -3.64 0.28 -5.36
CA ILE A 73 -3.16 -0.12 -6.68
C ILE A 73 -2.35 1.01 -7.31
N SER A 74 -1.47 0.66 -8.24
CA SER A 74 -0.76 1.67 -9.02
C SER A 74 -1.70 2.35 -10.04
N LEU A 75 -1.29 3.51 -10.56
CA LEU A 75 -2.05 4.22 -11.59
C LEU A 75 -2.13 3.41 -12.89
N THR A 76 -1.11 2.60 -13.20
CA THR A 76 -1.13 1.66 -14.33
C THR A 76 -2.19 0.58 -14.13
N ASP A 77 -2.27 -0.01 -12.94
CA ASP A 77 -3.30 -0.99 -12.61
C ASP A 77 -4.70 -0.37 -12.70
N ALA A 78 -4.91 0.80 -12.11
CA ALA A 78 -6.17 1.53 -12.14
C ALA A 78 -6.64 1.76 -13.59
N ARG A 79 -5.73 2.23 -14.45
CA ARG A 79 -6.02 2.43 -15.88
C ARG A 79 -6.38 1.13 -16.57
N SER A 80 -5.68 0.04 -16.27
CA SER A 80 -5.89 -1.25 -16.93
C SER A 80 -7.29 -1.83 -16.69
N ILE A 81 -7.82 -1.65 -15.48
CA ILE A 81 -9.16 -2.12 -15.13
C ILE A 81 -10.25 -1.03 -15.23
N GLY A 82 -9.84 0.22 -15.50
CA GLY A 82 -10.75 1.34 -15.75
C GLY A 82 -11.39 1.92 -14.48
N VAL A 83 -10.71 1.84 -13.35
CA VAL A 83 -11.17 2.46 -12.08
C VAL A 83 -10.42 3.76 -11.83
N THR A 84 -11.03 4.64 -11.03
CA THR A 84 -10.37 5.84 -10.52
C THR A 84 -9.61 5.49 -9.24
N ALA A 85 -8.34 5.90 -9.16
CA ALA A 85 -7.52 5.73 -7.96
C ALA A 85 -6.84 7.07 -7.63
N PRO A 86 -7.47 7.96 -6.86
CA PRO A 86 -6.83 9.20 -6.45
C PRO A 86 -5.64 8.90 -5.54
N ILE A 87 -4.61 9.74 -5.62
CA ILE A 87 -3.44 9.65 -4.74
C ILE A 87 -3.86 10.10 -3.35
N ARG A 88 -3.81 9.19 -2.38
CA ARG A 88 -4.22 9.42 -0.99
C ARG A 88 -3.27 8.75 -0.01
N GLU A 89 -3.18 9.29 1.20
CA GLU A 89 -2.59 8.53 2.30
C GLU A 89 -3.48 7.31 2.62
N SER A 90 -2.86 6.18 2.96
CA SER A 90 -3.59 4.98 3.39
C SER A 90 -4.51 5.29 4.57
N GLY A 91 -5.78 4.96 4.43
CA GLY A 91 -6.87 5.30 5.36
C GLY A 91 -7.73 6.49 4.95
N ASP A 92 -7.27 7.35 4.06
CA ASP A 92 -8.05 8.45 3.48
C ASP A 92 -8.76 7.98 2.21
N ILE A 93 -9.95 7.40 2.38
CA ILE A 93 -10.71 6.77 1.29
C ILE A 93 -11.98 7.53 0.89
N ALA A 94 -12.35 8.59 1.59
CA ALA A 94 -13.59 9.31 1.32
C ALA A 94 -13.61 9.87 -0.10
N GLY A 95 -14.65 9.53 -0.86
CA GLY A 95 -14.81 9.95 -2.26
C GLY A 95 -13.76 9.37 -3.21
N SER A 96 -13.08 8.29 -2.85
CA SER A 96 -12.13 7.58 -3.70
C SER A 96 -12.83 6.68 -4.73
N GLY A 97 -12.08 5.87 -5.47
CA GLY A 97 -12.63 5.04 -6.53
C GLY A 97 -13.46 3.85 -6.03
N ALA A 98 -14.39 3.43 -6.88
CA ALA A 98 -15.23 2.26 -6.67
C ALA A 98 -14.66 1.04 -7.40
N CYS A 99 -14.91 -0.16 -6.90
CA CYS A 99 -14.63 -1.42 -7.57
C CYS A 99 -15.49 -2.55 -7.03
N LYS A 100 -15.45 -3.71 -7.67
CA LYS A 100 -16.01 -4.94 -7.13
C LYS A 100 -14.86 -5.88 -6.71
N LEU A 101 -14.96 -6.47 -5.53
CA LEU A 101 -14.10 -7.54 -5.06
C LEU A 101 -14.77 -8.89 -5.29
N VAL A 102 -14.02 -9.85 -5.79
CA VAL A 102 -14.52 -11.21 -6.04
C VAL A 102 -13.55 -12.22 -5.41
N ASN A 103 -14.10 -13.13 -4.62
CA ASN A 103 -13.36 -14.28 -4.16
C ASN A 103 -13.36 -15.35 -5.28
N PRO A 104 -12.21 -15.67 -5.87
CA PRO A 104 -12.15 -16.60 -7.00
C PRO A 104 -12.48 -18.04 -6.64
N ASP A 105 -12.38 -18.41 -5.35
CA ASP A 105 -12.58 -19.78 -4.89
C ASP A 105 -14.04 -20.07 -4.57
N THR A 106 -14.78 -19.08 -4.07
CA THR A 106 -16.19 -19.22 -3.68
C THR A 106 -17.17 -18.55 -4.65
N GLY A 107 -16.70 -17.61 -5.46
CA GLY A 107 -17.53 -16.76 -6.30
C GLY A 107 -18.25 -15.65 -5.52
N ALA A 108 -18.01 -15.49 -4.23
CA ALA A 108 -18.59 -14.40 -3.44
C ALA A 108 -18.09 -13.04 -3.92
N GLU A 109 -18.99 -12.07 -3.98
CA GLU A 109 -18.75 -10.72 -4.49
C GLU A 109 -19.08 -9.65 -3.45
N LEU A 110 -18.35 -8.55 -3.49
CA LEU A 110 -18.59 -7.36 -2.67
C LEU A 110 -18.36 -6.10 -3.50
N GLU A 111 -19.38 -5.26 -3.64
CA GLU A 111 -19.23 -3.94 -4.25
C GLU A 111 -18.68 -2.94 -3.23
N LEU A 112 -17.62 -2.25 -3.60
CA LEU A 112 -17.07 -1.11 -2.85
C LEU A 112 -17.42 0.17 -3.60
N ALA A 113 -18.31 0.99 -3.02
CA ALA A 113 -18.68 2.29 -3.58
C ALA A 113 -17.54 3.31 -3.55
N GLU A 114 -16.58 3.12 -2.63
CA GLU A 114 -15.33 3.84 -2.47
C GLU A 114 -14.28 2.92 -1.84
N GLY A 115 -13.01 3.33 -1.83
CA GLY A 115 -11.93 2.57 -1.19
C GLY A 115 -10.73 2.32 -2.12
N VAL A 116 -10.84 2.58 -3.43
CA VAL A 116 -9.71 2.41 -4.36
C VAL A 116 -8.86 3.66 -4.38
N ILE A 117 -7.58 3.54 -4.03
CA ILE A 117 -6.59 4.62 -4.03
C ILE A 117 -5.28 4.18 -4.68
N ALA A 118 -4.50 5.14 -5.15
CA ALA A 118 -3.07 4.99 -5.31
C ALA A 118 -2.41 5.56 -4.05
N ALA A 119 -1.73 4.70 -3.28
CA ALA A 119 -1.17 5.13 -2.01
C ALA A 119 -0.09 6.19 -2.21
N LYS A 120 -0.20 7.32 -1.51
CA LYS A 120 0.82 8.35 -1.53
C LYS A 120 2.14 7.78 -0.99
N ARG A 121 3.24 7.99 -1.71
CA ARG A 121 4.57 7.55 -1.26
C ARG A 121 4.91 8.14 0.08
N HIS A 122 5.46 7.34 0.98
CA HIS A 122 5.70 7.76 2.36
C HIS A 122 6.86 7.02 3.00
N ILE A 123 7.39 7.60 4.07
CA ILE A 123 8.40 6.98 4.92
C ILE A 123 7.78 6.74 6.29
N HIS A 124 7.82 5.50 6.77
CA HIS A 124 7.55 5.19 8.17
C HIS A 124 8.85 5.33 8.98
N LEU A 125 8.78 6.01 10.11
CA LEU A 125 9.91 6.17 11.05
C LEU A 125 9.44 5.99 12.49
N THR A 126 10.35 5.51 13.34
CA THR A 126 10.19 5.68 14.78
C THR A 126 10.55 7.12 15.16
N PRO A 127 10.15 7.62 16.35
CA PRO A 127 10.57 8.94 16.82
C PRO A 127 12.10 9.12 16.88
N GLU A 128 12.83 8.08 17.28
CA GLU A 128 14.29 8.10 17.29
C GLU A 128 14.87 8.27 15.88
N ALA A 129 14.40 7.45 14.93
CA ALA A 129 14.88 7.50 13.55
C ALA A 129 14.55 8.85 12.88
N ALA A 130 13.37 9.41 13.15
CA ALA A 130 12.99 10.73 12.66
C ALA A 130 13.92 11.82 13.20
N LYS A 131 14.23 11.79 14.50
CA LYS A 131 15.18 12.70 15.14
C LYS A 131 16.59 12.58 14.56
N GLU A 132 17.10 11.36 14.37
CA GLU A 132 18.41 11.11 13.77
C GLU A 132 18.50 11.60 12.32
N MET A 133 17.40 11.46 11.57
CA MET A 133 17.31 11.94 10.19
C MET A 133 17.01 13.44 10.09
N GLY A 134 16.62 14.10 11.20
CA GLY A 134 16.28 15.52 11.26
C GLY A 134 15.00 15.83 10.46
N VAL A 135 13.99 14.98 10.58
CA VAL A 135 12.68 15.14 9.95
C VAL A 135 11.56 15.00 10.98
N GLU A 136 10.37 15.50 10.64
CA GLU A 136 9.22 15.52 11.53
C GLU A 136 8.02 14.79 10.94
N ASP A 137 7.06 14.42 11.79
CA ASP A 137 5.79 13.83 11.33
C ASP A 137 5.06 14.77 10.36
N LYS A 138 4.54 14.21 9.28
CA LYS A 138 3.86 14.95 8.19
C LYS A 138 4.75 15.89 7.38
N GLN A 139 6.04 15.94 7.63
CA GLN A 139 6.96 16.66 6.74
C GLN A 139 6.95 16.04 5.35
N ILE A 140 6.99 16.90 4.34
CA ILE A 140 7.15 16.49 2.95
C ILE A 140 8.63 16.61 2.58
N VAL A 141 9.19 15.53 2.07
CA VAL A 141 10.61 15.45 1.69
C VAL A 141 10.79 14.96 0.27
N SER A 142 12.00 15.08 -0.25
CA SER A 142 12.43 14.41 -1.47
C SER A 142 13.41 13.29 -1.12
N VAL A 143 13.33 12.18 -1.84
CA VAL A 143 14.21 11.02 -1.62
C VAL A 143 14.87 10.62 -2.93
N LYS A 144 16.19 10.59 -2.91
CA LYS A 144 17.01 10.04 -4.01
C LYS A 144 17.05 8.52 -3.85
N ILE A 145 16.56 7.80 -4.83
CA ILE A 145 16.60 6.33 -4.87
C ILE A 145 17.96 5.88 -5.42
N ASN A 146 18.72 5.14 -4.62
CA ASN A 146 20.05 4.67 -4.94
C ASN A 146 19.98 3.33 -5.69
N SER A 147 19.71 3.38 -6.97
CA SER A 147 19.51 2.23 -7.86
C SER A 147 20.25 2.41 -9.18
N GLU A 148 20.23 1.43 -10.06
CA GLU A 148 20.83 1.51 -11.41
C GLU A 148 20.18 2.61 -12.28
N ARG A 149 18.92 2.94 -11.99
CA ARG A 149 18.17 4.03 -12.65
C ARG A 149 17.78 5.06 -11.59
N THR A 150 18.77 5.73 -11.06
CA THR A 150 18.59 6.74 -10.00
C THR A 150 17.53 7.77 -10.37
N ALA A 151 16.60 8.02 -9.45
CA ALA A 151 15.59 9.07 -9.53
C ALA A 151 15.49 9.80 -8.20
N ILE A 152 14.95 11.03 -8.22
CA ILE A 152 14.55 11.74 -7.00
C ILE A 152 13.03 11.75 -7.00
N LEU A 153 12.44 11.12 -6.01
CA LEU A 153 11.00 11.13 -5.77
C LEU A 153 10.68 12.24 -4.77
N GLY A 154 10.00 13.27 -5.22
CA GLY A 154 9.49 14.35 -4.36
C GLY A 154 8.14 14.00 -3.74
N ASP A 155 7.57 14.93 -2.94
CA ASP A 155 6.26 14.78 -2.32
C ASP A 155 6.12 13.49 -1.49
N VAL A 156 7.17 13.10 -0.77
CA VAL A 156 7.20 11.93 0.11
C VAL A 156 6.78 12.36 1.51
N VAL A 157 5.72 11.77 2.04
CA VAL A 157 5.21 12.08 3.38
C VAL A 157 6.00 11.29 4.44
N VAL A 158 6.55 11.98 5.43
CA VAL A 158 7.11 11.35 6.63
C VAL A 158 5.97 11.04 7.60
N ARG A 159 5.95 9.81 8.11
CA ARG A 159 4.98 9.33 9.11
C ARG A 159 5.75 8.78 10.30
N VAL A 160 5.53 9.36 11.46
CA VAL A 160 6.27 9.01 12.69
C VAL A 160 5.36 8.35 13.71
N SER A 161 5.75 7.17 14.18
CA SER A 161 5.04 6.45 15.26
C SER A 161 5.96 5.43 15.92
N GLU A 162 5.83 5.23 17.22
CA GLU A 162 6.45 4.13 17.98
C GLU A 162 6.11 2.74 17.43
N LYS A 163 5.01 2.64 16.67
CA LYS A 163 4.53 1.36 16.11
C LYS A 163 5.13 1.03 14.74
N PHE A 164 5.93 1.93 14.18
CA PHE A 164 6.50 1.74 12.85
C PHE A 164 7.90 1.13 12.88
N ALA A 165 8.28 0.51 11.77
CA ALA A 165 9.66 0.19 11.44
C ALA A 165 10.13 1.13 10.31
N PRO A 166 11.39 1.63 10.35
CA PRO A 166 11.89 2.55 9.34
C PRO A 166 11.92 1.92 7.95
N ALA A 167 11.07 2.42 7.05
CA ALA A 167 11.05 2.04 5.63
C ALA A 167 10.29 3.09 4.81
N MET A 168 10.72 3.32 3.57
CA MET A 168 9.97 4.07 2.56
C MET A 168 9.14 3.10 1.74
N HIS A 169 7.88 3.46 1.49
CA HIS A 169 6.98 2.68 0.65
C HIS A 169 6.64 3.46 -0.62
N ILE A 170 6.82 2.80 -1.76
CA ILE A 170 6.49 3.28 -3.10
C ILE A 170 5.66 2.23 -3.82
N ASP A 171 4.88 2.64 -4.80
CA ASP A 171 4.10 1.70 -5.60
C ASP A 171 4.92 1.02 -6.72
N THR A 172 4.29 0.13 -7.48
CA THR A 172 4.95 -0.61 -8.56
C THR A 172 5.36 0.30 -9.72
N ASP A 173 4.59 1.34 -10.05
CA ASP A 173 4.92 2.28 -11.12
C ASP A 173 6.16 3.10 -10.75
N GLU A 174 6.24 3.56 -9.51
CA GLU A 174 7.37 4.29 -8.97
C GLU A 174 8.62 3.42 -8.89
N ALA A 175 8.48 2.17 -8.42
CA ALA A 175 9.58 1.20 -8.37
C ALA A 175 10.12 0.90 -9.78
N ASN A 176 9.25 0.70 -10.77
CA ASN A 176 9.64 0.50 -12.16
C ASN A 176 10.35 1.73 -12.74
N ALA A 177 9.87 2.93 -12.42
CA ALA A 177 10.46 4.18 -12.91
C ALA A 177 11.92 4.35 -12.47
N CYS A 178 12.25 3.93 -11.25
CA CYS A 178 13.58 4.06 -10.67
C CYS A 178 14.35 2.74 -10.50
N CYS A 179 13.90 1.62 -11.07
CA CYS A 179 14.52 0.30 -10.91
C CYS A 179 14.77 -0.09 -9.43
N ALA A 180 13.80 0.19 -8.56
CA ALA A 180 13.89 -0.15 -7.15
C ALA A 180 13.54 -1.62 -6.91
N PHE A 181 14.43 -2.53 -7.35
CA PHE A 181 14.26 -3.97 -7.24
C PHE A 181 15.25 -4.58 -6.25
N GLY A 182 14.81 -5.58 -5.48
CA GLY A 182 15.62 -6.20 -4.44
C GLY A 182 15.84 -5.26 -3.24
N THR A 183 17.04 -5.26 -2.67
CA THR A 183 17.38 -4.39 -1.54
C THR A 183 17.89 -3.05 -2.06
N VAL A 184 17.11 -2.01 -1.94
CA VAL A 184 17.41 -0.66 -2.38
C VAL A 184 17.25 0.32 -1.23
N TYR A 185 18.12 1.31 -1.15
CA TYR A 185 18.04 2.40 -0.17
C TYR A 185 17.77 3.72 -0.85
N GLY A 186 17.06 4.58 -0.15
CA GLY A 186 16.83 5.97 -0.52
C GLY A 186 17.54 6.91 0.44
N THR A 187 18.01 8.04 -0.06
CA THR A 187 18.62 9.11 0.75
C THR A 187 17.68 10.32 0.72
N ILE A 188 17.25 10.80 1.89
CA ILE A 188 16.50 12.05 1.99
C ILE A 188 17.42 13.19 1.54
N VAL A 189 16.96 13.95 0.55
CA VAL A 189 17.67 15.12 -0.01
C VAL A 189 16.84 16.38 0.22
N ASP A 190 17.52 17.50 0.41
CA ASP A 190 16.91 18.81 0.67
C ASP A 190 16.36 19.43 -0.62
#